data_1bcfcf24e6d673607810eaf6663a494d
#
_entry.id   1bcfcf24e6d673607810eaf6663a494d
#
_cell.length_a   1.000
_cell.length_b   1.000
_cell.length_c   1.000
_cell.angle_alpha   90.00
_cell.angle_beta   90.00
_cell.angle_gamma   90.00
#
_symmetry.space_group_name_H-M   'P 1'
#
loop_
_entity.id
_entity.type
_entity.pdbx_description
1 polymer ?
#
loop_
_entity_poly.entity_id
_entity_poly.type
_entity_poly.pdbx_seq_one_letter_code
_entity_poly.pdbx_strand_id
1 'polypeptide(L)'
;MLRTLLELDGHEVVEAKDGDEAWRLCVECQPAVVVADIQMPGIDGLQLCRKIRESRYSPDIKVIVYTAGMATPEEAKKAGCDEYFLKTDPLPKLRDKVRQFTSARTVPPGV
;
A
#
# COMPACT_ATOMS: atom_id res chain seq x y z
N MET A 1 -2.27 -13.70 7.18
CA MET A 1 -1.18 -14.33 6.40
C MET A 1 -0.17 -13.33 5.89
N LEU A 2 -0.60 -12.37 5.09
CA LEU A 2 0.33 -11.38 4.53
C LEU A 2 1.05 -10.59 5.63
N ARG A 3 0.33 -10.15 6.65
CA ARG A 3 0.92 -9.41 7.76
C ARG A 3 2.09 -10.18 8.39
N THR A 4 1.88 -11.47 8.68
CA THR A 4 2.91 -12.31 9.29
C THR A 4 4.15 -12.39 8.41
N LEU A 5 3.94 -12.56 7.10
CA LEU A 5 5.06 -12.66 6.17
C LEU A 5 5.85 -11.35 6.09
N LEU A 6 5.16 -10.22 6.09
CA LEU A 6 5.83 -8.93 6.06
C LEU A 6 6.57 -8.65 7.35
N GLU A 7 6.02 -9.07 8.49
CA GLU A 7 6.71 -8.94 9.77
C GLU A 7 7.96 -9.80 9.82
N LEU A 8 7.89 -11.00 9.23
CA LEU A 8 9.06 -11.86 9.11
C LEU A 8 10.16 -11.24 8.24
N ASP A 9 9.76 -10.42 7.28
CA ASP A 9 10.71 -9.70 6.43
C ASP A 9 11.30 -8.45 7.12
N GLY A 10 10.91 -8.20 8.37
CA GLY A 10 11.45 -7.09 9.14
C GLY A 10 10.64 -5.81 9.08
N HIS A 11 9.45 -5.85 8.49
CA HIS A 11 8.60 -4.65 8.41
C HIS A 11 7.74 -4.50 9.66
N GLU A 12 7.55 -3.26 10.07
CA GLU A 12 6.55 -2.95 11.08
C GLU A 12 5.21 -2.80 10.36
N VAL A 13 4.23 -3.62 10.72
CA VAL A 13 2.96 -3.68 10.02
C VAL A 13 1.84 -3.17 10.91
N VAL A 14 1.07 -2.23 10.36
CA VAL A 14 -0.14 -1.71 11.02
C VAL A 14 -1.31 -2.01 10.11
N GLU A 15 -2.35 -2.62 10.67
CA GLU A 15 -3.54 -2.96 9.90
C GLU A 15 -4.65 -1.95 10.11
N ALA A 16 -5.37 -1.64 9.04
CA ALA A 16 -6.58 -0.83 9.08
C ALA A 16 -7.78 -1.71 8.76
N LYS A 17 -8.88 -1.51 9.47
CA LYS A 17 -10.09 -2.30 9.27
C LYS A 17 -10.96 -1.78 8.13
N ASP A 18 -10.76 -0.54 7.72
CA ASP A 18 -11.51 0.08 6.63
C ASP A 18 -10.67 1.19 6.01
N GLY A 19 -11.21 1.78 4.93
CA GLY A 19 -10.49 2.81 4.20
C GLY A 19 -10.29 4.10 4.97
N ASP A 20 -11.25 4.45 5.83
CA ASP A 20 -11.14 5.68 6.61
C ASP A 20 -10.04 5.55 7.68
N GLU A 21 -9.97 4.41 8.32
CA GLU A 21 -8.87 4.13 9.27
C GLU A 21 -7.54 4.09 8.55
N ALA A 22 -7.51 3.50 7.35
CA ALA A 22 -6.29 3.44 6.56
C ALA A 22 -5.78 4.85 6.23
N TRP A 23 -6.68 5.75 5.86
CA TRP A 23 -6.29 7.14 5.59
C TRP A 23 -5.76 7.82 6.84
N ARG A 24 -6.45 7.64 7.97
CA ARG A 24 -6.02 8.21 9.24
C ARG A 24 -4.61 7.72 9.61
N LEU A 25 -4.36 6.43 9.42
CA LEU A 25 -3.04 5.86 9.72
C LEU A 25 -1.98 6.37 8.75
N CYS A 26 -2.33 6.62 7.49
CA CYS A 26 -1.38 7.24 6.55
C CYS A 26 -0.93 8.60 7.05
N VAL A 27 -1.85 9.40 7.56
CA VAL A 27 -1.54 10.73 8.08
C VAL A 27 -0.69 10.63 9.35
N GLU A 28 -1.08 9.74 10.27
CA GLU A 28 -0.40 9.62 11.56
C GLU A 28 0.96 8.94 11.46
N CYS A 29 1.06 7.87 10.68
CA CYS A 29 2.25 7.02 10.66
C CYS A 29 3.15 7.29 9.46
N GLN A 30 2.62 7.87 8.40
CA GLN A 30 3.34 8.13 7.16
C GLN A 30 4.14 6.90 6.70
N PRO A 31 3.45 5.79 6.40
CA PRO A 31 4.13 4.54 6.07
C PRO A 31 4.88 4.65 4.75
N ALA A 32 5.90 3.81 4.58
CA ALA A 32 6.60 3.73 3.32
C ALA A 32 5.73 3.12 2.22
N VAL A 33 4.93 2.13 2.60
CA VAL A 33 4.11 1.36 1.66
C VAL A 33 2.74 1.12 2.26
N VAL A 34 1.72 1.30 1.44
CA VAL A 34 0.34 0.91 1.76
C VAL A 34 -0.03 -0.24 0.83
N VAL A 35 -0.48 -1.35 1.41
CA VAL A 35 -1.05 -2.46 0.64
C VAL A 35 -2.56 -2.39 0.82
N ALA A 36 -3.28 -2.04 -0.22
CA ALA A 36 -4.70 -1.74 -0.13
C ALA A 36 -5.54 -2.72 -0.95
N ASP A 37 -6.60 -3.23 -0.34
CA ASP A 37 -7.63 -3.98 -1.05
C ASP A 37 -8.62 -2.98 -1.66
N ILE A 38 -9.10 -3.28 -2.87
CA ILE A 38 -10.14 -2.48 -3.50
C ILE A 38 -11.44 -2.57 -2.68
N GLN A 39 -11.77 -3.78 -2.21
CA GLN A 39 -12.98 -4.01 -1.43
C GLN A 39 -12.73 -3.70 0.04
N MET A 40 -13.04 -2.47 0.44
CA MET A 40 -12.99 -2.07 1.85
C MET A 40 -14.25 -1.30 2.20
N PRO A 41 -14.77 -1.45 3.44
CA PRO A 41 -15.83 -0.57 3.91
C PRO A 41 -15.37 0.89 3.92
N GLY A 42 -16.32 1.81 3.71
CA GLY A 42 -15.98 3.22 3.61
C GLY A 42 -15.37 3.54 2.27
N ILE A 43 -14.26 4.26 2.25
CA ILE A 43 -13.55 4.52 0.99
C ILE A 43 -12.84 3.24 0.55
N ASP A 44 -12.89 2.97 -0.76
CA ASP A 44 -12.23 1.78 -1.31
C ASP A 44 -10.74 2.04 -1.55
N GLY A 45 -10.04 0.99 -2.01
CA GLY A 45 -8.59 1.09 -2.21
C GLY A 45 -8.17 2.11 -3.25
N LEU A 46 -8.96 2.31 -4.30
CA LEU A 46 -8.64 3.31 -5.32
C LEU A 46 -8.88 4.72 -4.80
N GLN A 47 -9.95 4.91 -4.04
CA GLN A 47 -10.22 6.20 -3.41
C GLN A 47 -9.15 6.56 -2.40
N LEU A 48 -8.69 5.58 -1.64
CA LEU A 48 -7.57 5.78 -0.71
C LEU A 48 -6.32 6.21 -1.46
N CYS A 49 -6.03 5.55 -2.58
CA CYS A 49 -4.88 5.90 -3.39
C CYS A 49 -4.96 7.34 -3.89
N ARG A 50 -6.14 7.74 -4.39
CA ARG A 50 -6.33 9.13 -4.83
C ARG A 50 -6.13 10.13 -3.71
N LYS A 51 -6.65 9.84 -2.53
CA LYS A 51 -6.45 10.71 -1.36
C LYS A 51 -4.97 10.88 -1.05
N ILE A 52 -4.23 9.79 -1.09
CA ILE A 52 -2.78 9.85 -0.83
C ILE A 52 -2.10 10.71 -1.89
N ARG A 53 -2.42 10.52 -3.17
CA ARG A 53 -1.79 11.27 -4.25
C ARG A 53 -2.13 12.75 -4.24
N GLU A 54 -3.30 13.11 -3.75
CA GLU A 54 -3.72 14.50 -3.64
C GLU A 54 -3.20 15.17 -2.37
N SER A 55 -2.59 14.41 -1.47
CA SER A 55 -2.11 14.91 -0.20
C SER A 55 -0.65 15.37 -0.30
N ARG A 56 -0.20 16.06 0.73
CA ARG A 56 1.20 16.48 0.84
C ARG A 56 2.14 15.31 1.13
N TYR A 57 1.61 14.13 1.43
CA TYR A 57 2.43 12.95 1.72
C TYR A 57 2.87 12.22 0.46
N SER A 58 2.26 12.54 -0.69
CA SER A 58 2.72 12.04 -1.97
C SER A 58 3.96 12.84 -2.41
N PRO A 59 4.96 12.20 -3.06
CA PRO A 59 5.00 10.83 -3.54
C PRO A 59 5.68 9.85 -2.57
N ASP A 60 5.88 10.22 -1.33
CA ASP A 60 6.68 9.43 -0.39
C ASP A 60 6.02 8.11 0.00
N ILE A 61 4.70 8.03 -0.09
CA ILE A 61 3.98 6.81 0.23
C ILE A 61 3.73 6.02 -1.06
N LYS A 62 4.25 4.80 -1.12
CA LYS A 62 3.99 3.89 -2.24
C LYS A 62 2.72 3.10 -1.97
N VAL A 63 1.90 2.94 -3.00
CA VAL A 63 0.62 2.24 -2.86
C VAL A 63 0.60 1.01 -3.76
N ILE A 64 0.36 -0.13 -3.14
CA ILE A 64 0.18 -1.40 -3.84
C ILE A 64 -1.28 -1.78 -3.71
N VAL A 65 -1.95 -2.00 -4.84
CA VAL A 65 -3.29 -2.56 -4.84
C VAL A 65 -3.19 -4.08 -4.84
N TYR A 66 -3.86 -4.72 -3.90
CA TYR A 66 -3.84 -6.16 -3.73
C TYR A 66 -5.28 -6.64 -3.67
N THR A 67 -5.77 -7.22 -4.77
CA THR A 67 -7.20 -7.43 -4.95
C THR A 67 -7.53 -8.78 -5.55
N ALA A 68 -8.78 -9.21 -5.35
CA ALA A 68 -9.31 -10.43 -5.98
C ALA A 68 -9.74 -10.20 -7.44
N GLY A 69 -9.53 -9.00 -7.99
CA GLY A 69 -9.87 -8.72 -9.39
C GLY A 69 -10.99 -7.72 -9.58
N MET A 70 -11.27 -6.91 -8.57
CA MET A 70 -12.39 -5.95 -8.61
C MET A 70 -12.10 -4.73 -9.48
N ALA A 71 -10.86 -4.53 -9.87
CA ALA A 71 -10.47 -3.42 -10.74
C ALA A 71 -9.34 -3.88 -11.65
N THR A 72 -9.15 -3.16 -12.75
CA THR A 72 -8.07 -3.47 -13.70
C THR A 72 -6.78 -2.77 -13.30
N PRO A 73 -5.62 -3.27 -13.77
CA PRO A 73 -4.37 -2.55 -13.56
C PRO A 73 -4.40 -1.11 -14.08
N GLU A 74 -5.11 -0.87 -15.19
CA GLU A 74 -5.23 0.47 -15.76
C GLU A 74 -6.00 1.41 -14.82
N GLU A 75 -7.07 0.92 -14.21
CA GLU A 75 -7.82 1.71 -13.24
C GLU A 75 -6.99 2.05 -12.01
N ALA A 76 -6.21 1.08 -11.53
CA ALA A 76 -5.32 1.30 -10.40
C ALA A 76 -4.26 2.35 -10.74
N LYS A 77 -3.67 2.25 -11.94
CA LYS A 77 -2.66 3.21 -12.38
C LYS A 77 -3.24 4.62 -12.49
N LYS A 78 -4.44 4.75 -13.02
CA LYS A 78 -5.12 6.04 -13.12
C LYS A 78 -5.38 6.66 -11.76
N ALA A 79 -5.64 5.83 -10.75
CA ALA A 79 -5.82 6.32 -9.38
C ALA A 79 -4.49 6.73 -8.72
N GLY A 80 -3.36 6.41 -9.34
CA GLY A 80 -2.05 6.76 -8.82
C GLY A 80 -1.34 5.66 -8.06
N CYS A 81 -1.82 4.42 -8.20
CA CYS A 81 -1.19 3.28 -7.53
C CYS A 81 0.15 2.95 -8.19
N ASP A 82 1.11 2.53 -7.39
CA ASP A 82 2.44 2.21 -7.88
C ASP A 82 2.53 0.78 -8.41
N GLU A 83 1.73 -0.12 -7.87
CA GLU A 83 1.78 -1.52 -8.26
C GLU A 83 0.42 -2.17 -8.05
N TYR A 84 0.18 -3.25 -8.78
CA TYR A 84 -1.08 -3.98 -8.75
C TYR A 84 -0.79 -5.47 -8.69
N PHE A 85 -1.38 -6.16 -7.72
CA PHE A 85 -1.29 -7.61 -7.60
C PHE A 85 -2.65 -8.21 -7.36
N LEU A 86 -2.90 -9.35 -7.98
CA LEU A 86 -4.07 -10.16 -7.67
C LEU A 86 -3.78 -11.02 -6.45
N LYS A 87 -4.82 -11.31 -5.67
CA LYS A 87 -4.66 -12.19 -4.52
C LYS A 87 -4.28 -13.62 -4.89
N THR A 88 -4.43 -13.96 -6.19
CA THR A 88 -3.98 -15.23 -6.74
C THR A 88 -2.52 -15.20 -7.19
N ASP A 89 -1.90 -14.03 -7.26
CA ASP A 89 -0.50 -13.92 -7.65
C ASP A 89 0.41 -14.48 -6.54
N PRO A 90 1.58 -15.01 -6.89
CA PRO A 90 2.51 -15.52 -5.88
C PRO A 90 2.93 -14.43 -4.88
N LEU A 91 2.81 -14.74 -3.59
CA LEU A 91 3.20 -13.81 -2.53
C LEU A 91 4.64 -13.33 -2.60
N PRO A 92 5.62 -14.16 -3.03
CA PRO A 92 7.00 -13.68 -3.14
C PRO A 92 7.16 -12.42 -3.98
N LYS A 93 6.36 -12.28 -5.05
CA LYS A 93 6.43 -11.08 -5.90
C LYS A 93 5.98 -9.82 -5.14
N LEU A 94 4.90 -9.95 -4.37
CA LEU A 94 4.42 -8.85 -3.55
C LEU A 94 5.44 -8.49 -2.46
N ARG A 95 5.99 -9.49 -1.79
CA ARG A 95 6.99 -9.29 -0.75
C ARG A 95 8.24 -8.59 -1.30
N ASP A 96 8.69 -9.00 -2.48
CA ASP A 96 9.83 -8.37 -3.12
C ASP A 96 9.56 -6.90 -3.46
N LYS A 97 8.34 -6.62 -3.93
CA LYS A 97 7.98 -5.24 -4.25
C LYS A 97 7.91 -4.37 -3.00
N VAL A 98 7.36 -4.88 -1.91
CA VAL A 98 7.35 -4.16 -0.64
C VAL A 98 8.78 -3.86 -0.19
N ARG A 99 9.66 -4.85 -0.28
CA ARG A 99 11.06 -4.67 0.08
C ARG A 99 11.73 -3.61 -0.79
N GLN A 100 11.46 -3.65 -2.10
CA GLN A 100 12.00 -2.67 -3.03
C GLN A 100 11.55 -1.26 -2.68
N PHE A 101 10.26 -1.07 -2.41
CA PHE A 101 9.72 0.24 -2.10
C PHE A 101 10.22 0.77 -0.75
N THR A 102 10.36 -0.10 0.25
CA THR A 102 10.88 0.34 1.54
C THR A 102 12.35 0.70 1.44
N SER A 103 13.12 -0.05 0.65
CA SER A 103 14.53 0.27 0.41
C SER A 103 14.70 1.60 -0.34
N ALA A 104 13.84 1.83 -1.34
CA ALA A 104 13.90 3.07 -2.12
C ALA A 104 13.60 4.29 -1.27
N ARG A 105 12.78 4.13 -0.22
CA ARG A 105 12.44 5.22 0.69
C ARG A 105 13.46 5.40 1.80
N THR A 106 14.41 4.51 1.92
CA THR A 106 15.37 4.55 3.02
C THR A 106 16.00 5.92 3.14
N VAL A 107 15.86 6.50 4.33
CA VAL A 107 16.51 7.74 4.65
C VAL A 107 17.97 7.46 4.96
N PRO A 108 18.90 8.28 4.46
CA PRO A 108 20.30 8.06 4.77
C PRO A 108 20.51 7.99 6.28
N PRO A 109 21.38 7.09 6.76
CA PRO A 109 21.70 7.02 8.17
C PRO A 109 22.17 8.37 8.70
N GLY A 110 21.70 8.70 9.88
CA GLY A 110 22.06 9.97 10.50
C GLY A 110 21.17 11.11 10.12
N VAL A 111 20.18 10.84 9.32
CA VAL A 111 19.19 11.84 8.95
C VAL A 111 17.97 11.67 9.83
#